data_5fdfde7c1e6379f363ed771644ee183a
#
_entry.id   5fdfde7c1e6379f363ed771644ee183a
#
_cell.length_a   1.000
_cell.length_b   1.000
_cell.length_c   1.000
_cell.angle_alpha   90.00
_cell.angle_beta   90.00
_cell.angle_gamma   90.00
#
_symmetry.space_group_name_H-M   'P 1'
#
loop_
_entity.id
_entity.type
_entity.pdbx_description
1 polymer ?
#
loop_
_entity_poly.entity_id
_entity_poly.type
_entity_poly.pdbx_seq_one_letter_code
_entity_poly.pdbx_strand_id
1 'polypeptide(L)'
;MKLIQLSSSDIRFKPINFEDGLNIVVGQKILKNDKKKTSNGIGKSLSLICIDYLLGKGTQSKEIKKLKALLEKEQIILSLIFEHNGVTYNIKKSHNKAWLDDVLYEKDSDYIKFLNTLVRGYSFRNIFSRFFRTDKSSYNEAIKQVS
;
A
#
# COMPACT_ATOMS: atom_id res chain seq x y z
N MET A 1 -14.13 -4.80 -0.44
CA MET A 1 -12.77 -5.31 -0.23
C MET A 1 -12.36 -5.05 1.19
N LYS A 2 -11.73 -6.02 1.81
CA LYS A 2 -11.24 -5.96 3.20
C LYS A 2 -9.75 -6.27 3.18
N LEU A 3 -8.94 -5.38 3.74
CA LEU A 3 -7.52 -5.66 4.00
C LEU A 3 -7.41 -6.60 5.20
N ILE A 4 -6.50 -7.57 5.13
CA ILE A 4 -6.27 -8.54 6.20
C ILE A 4 -4.90 -8.31 6.83
N GLN A 5 -3.84 -8.29 6.02
CA GLN A 5 -2.48 -8.13 6.54
C GLN A 5 -1.55 -7.47 5.52
N LEU A 6 -0.75 -6.53 5.98
CA LEU A 6 0.42 -6.00 5.27
C LEU A 6 1.69 -6.54 5.94
N SER A 7 2.59 -7.12 5.17
CA SER A 7 3.85 -7.68 5.67
C SER A 7 5.02 -7.46 4.70
N SER A 8 6.21 -7.80 5.13
CA SER A 8 7.45 -7.67 4.37
C SER A 8 8.36 -8.87 4.64
N SER A 9 9.23 -9.19 3.70
CA SER A 9 10.32 -10.14 3.92
C SER A 9 11.41 -9.58 4.85
N ASP A 10 11.45 -8.27 5.07
CA ASP A 10 12.37 -7.63 6.00
C ASP A 10 11.85 -7.73 7.44
N ILE A 11 12.62 -8.37 8.31
CA ILE A 11 12.28 -8.59 9.73
C ILE A 11 12.08 -7.28 10.52
N ARG A 12 12.66 -6.17 10.07
CA ARG A 12 12.50 -4.85 10.69
C ARG A 12 11.09 -4.28 10.49
N PHE A 13 10.38 -4.74 9.45
CA PHE A 13 9.00 -4.36 9.19
C PHE A 13 8.06 -5.33 9.91
N LYS A 14 7.45 -4.88 10.98
CA LYS A 14 6.46 -5.69 11.70
C LYS A 14 5.16 -5.81 10.89
N PRO A 15 4.59 -7.02 10.75
CA PRO A 15 3.31 -7.19 10.09
C PRO A 15 2.22 -6.33 10.72
N ILE A 16 1.38 -5.74 9.87
CA ILE A 16 0.20 -4.97 10.29
C ILE A 16 -1.02 -5.81 9.96
N ASN A 17 -1.77 -6.19 11.00
CA ASN A 17 -3.04 -6.88 10.85
C ASN A 17 -4.17 -5.85 10.88
N PHE A 18 -5.13 -6.00 9.98
CA PHE A 18 -6.29 -5.12 9.87
C PHE A 18 -7.51 -5.82 10.45
N GLU A 19 -8.24 -5.09 11.28
CA GLU A 19 -9.51 -5.52 11.86
C GLU A 19 -10.70 -5.09 11.00
N ASP A 20 -11.89 -5.59 11.30
CA ASP A 20 -13.11 -5.12 10.66
C ASP A 20 -13.41 -3.67 11.07
N GLY A 21 -13.84 -2.87 10.10
CA GLY A 21 -14.19 -1.47 10.33
C GLY A 21 -13.01 -0.51 10.17
N LEU A 22 -12.94 0.50 11.04
CA LEU A 22 -11.93 1.54 10.98
C LEU A 22 -10.60 1.06 11.56
N ASN A 23 -9.53 1.16 10.76
CA ASN A 23 -8.17 0.89 11.20
C ASN A 23 -7.38 2.20 11.27
N ILE A 24 -6.74 2.46 12.40
CA ILE A 24 -5.93 3.66 12.62
C ILE A 24 -4.48 3.25 12.86
N VAL A 25 -3.57 3.72 12.00
CA VAL A 25 -2.14 3.54 12.18
C VAL A 25 -1.58 4.74 12.95
N VAL A 26 -1.15 4.50 14.19
CA VAL A 26 -0.62 5.54 15.08
C VAL A 26 0.88 5.37 15.26
N GLY A 27 1.62 6.45 15.05
CA GLY A 27 3.03 6.52 15.42
C GLY A 27 3.19 6.94 16.87
N GLN A 28 3.84 6.11 17.70
CA GLN A 28 4.18 6.46 19.07
C GLN A 28 5.68 6.82 19.19
N LYS A 29 5.97 7.91 19.90
CA LYS A 29 7.34 8.22 20.32
C LYS A 29 7.65 7.42 21.59
N ILE A 30 8.63 6.53 21.53
CA ILE A 30 9.06 5.72 22.68
C ILE A 30 9.91 6.56 23.67
N LEU A 31 10.63 7.58 23.17
CA LEU A 31 11.46 8.47 23.99
C LEU A 31 10.95 9.90 23.89
N LYS A 32 10.49 10.45 25.02
CA LYS A 32 10.00 11.85 25.14
C LYS A 32 11.05 12.92 24.79
N ASN A 33 12.36 12.57 24.79
CA ASN A 33 13.47 13.51 24.63
C ASN A 33 14.03 13.59 23.21
N ASP A 34 13.53 12.81 22.25
CA ASP A 34 14.03 12.84 20.87
C ASP A 34 13.29 13.91 20.06
N LYS A 35 13.69 15.18 20.28
CA LYS A 35 13.10 16.35 19.58
C LYS A 35 13.33 16.34 18.06
N LYS A 36 14.22 15.48 17.54
CA LYS A 36 14.56 15.40 16.11
C LYS A 36 13.71 14.39 15.32
N LYS A 37 13.05 13.45 15.99
CA LYS A 37 12.17 12.48 15.34
C LYS A 37 10.71 12.92 15.48
N THR A 38 10.13 13.40 14.40
CA THR A 38 8.68 13.64 14.34
C THR A 38 7.94 12.31 14.35
N SER A 39 6.66 12.30 14.79
CA SER A 39 5.80 11.11 14.76
C SER A 39 5.64 10.53 13.33
N ASN A 40 5.94 11.29 12.28
CA ASN A 40 5.95 10.86 10.89
C ASN A 40 7.14 9.95 10.53
N GLY A 41 8.22 9.93 11.35
CA GLY A 41 9.39 9.06 11.16
C GLY A 41 9.19 7.61 11.63
N ILE A 42 8.00 7.23 12.13
CA ILE A 42 7.73 5.91 12.75
C ILE A 42 7.03 4.94 11.79
N GLY A 43 7.09 5.18 10.50
CA GLY A 43 6.63 4.23 9.49
C GLY A 43 5.13 4.23 9.18
N LYS A 44 4.30 5.06 9.81
CA LYS A 44 2.86 5.11 9.52
C LYS A 44 2.57 5.54 8.08
N SER A 45 3.27 6.56 7.58
CA SER A 45 3.16 7.01 6.18
C SER A 45 3.73 5.98 5.22
N LEU A 46 4.81 5.28 5.62
CA LEU A 46 5.40 4.21 4.83
C LEU A 46 4.42 3.06 4.62
N SER A 47 3.66 2.66 5.64
CA SER A 47 2.65 1.60 5.53
C SER A 47 1.60 1.92 4.47
N LEU A 48 1.11 3.17 4.46
CA LEU A 48 0.13 3.61 3.46
C LEU A 48 0.73 3.66 2.04
N ILE A 49 1.99 4.09 1.90
CA ILE A 49 2.71 4.09 0.63
C ILE A 49 2.92 2.65 0.12
N CYS A 50 3.22 1.71 1.01
CA CYS A 50 3.33 0.28 0.67
C CYS A 50 2.01 -0.30 0.16
N ILE A 51 0.89 0.00 0.82
CA ILE A 51 -0.45 -0.42 0.37
C ILE A 51 -0.76 0.17 -0.99
N ASP A 52 -0.54 1.47 -1.18
CA ASP A 52 -0.74 2.16 -2.47
C ASP A 52 0.06 1.49 -3.60
N TYR A 53 1.34 1.19 -3.33
CA TYR A 53 2.21 0.53 -4.29
C TYR A 53 1.73 -0.88 -4.64
N LEU A 54 1.36 -1.69 -3.63
CA LEU A 54 0.80 -3.03 -3.83
C LEU A 54 -0.52 -3.00 -4.60
N LEU A 55 -1.34 -1.98 -4.40
CA LEU A 55 -2.62 -1.80 -5.10
C LEU A 55 -2.49 -1.04 -6.44
N GLY A 56 -1.29 -0.95 -6.98
CA GLY A 56 -1.07 -0.51 -8.36
C GLY A 56 -0.84 0.97 -8.56
N LYS A 57 -0.44 1.74 -7.52
CA LYS A 57 -0.04 3.13 -7.71
C LYS A 57 1.19 3.21 -8.62
N GLY A 58 1.08 4.01 -9.67
CA GLY A 58 2.13 4.18 -10.65
C GLY A 58 3.39 4.87 -10.11
N THR A 59 4.49 4.70 -10.83
CA THR A 59 5.83 5.21 -10.47
C THR A 59 6.01 6.72 -10.65
N GLN A 60 4.97 7.46 -10.99
CA GLN A 60 5.05 8.92 -11.13
C GLN A 60 5.24 9.63 -9.80
N SER A 61 4.76 9.05 -8.71
CA SER A 61 4.93 9.59 -7.36
C SER A 61 6.39 9.45 -6.89
N LYS A 62 6.92 10.53 -6.30
CA LYS A 62 8.27 10.56 -5.72
C LYS A 62 8.45 9.52 -4.61
N GLU A 63 7.41 9.31 -3.81
CA GLU A 63 7.39 8.35 -2.71
C GLU A 63 7.49 6.92 -3.23
N ILE A 64 6.74 6.58 -4.28
CA ILE A 64 6.78 5.25 -4.90
C ILE A 64 8.14 4.99 -5.55
N LYS A 65 8.75 6.00 -6.19
CA LYS A 65 10.11 5.87 -6.75
C LYS A 65 11.13 5.54 -5.66
N LYS A 66 11.06 6.24 -4.52
CA LYS A 66 11.94 5.98 -3.36
C LYS A 66 11.71 4.59 -2.78
N LEU A 67 10.45 4.17 -2.66
CA LEU A 67 10.09 2.83 -2.18
C LEU A 67 10.67 1.76 -3.11
N LYS A 68 10.47 1.87 -4.43
CA LYS A 68 11.02 0.92 -5.40
C LYS A 68 12.54 0.80 -5.32
N ALA A 69 13.24 1.91 -5.21
CA ALA A 69 14.69 1.92 -5.07
C ALA A 69 15.15 1.21 -3.78
N LEU A 70 14.42 1.39 -2.68
CA LEU A 70 14.69 0.70 -1.42
C LEU A 70 14.43 -0.82 -1.55
N LEU A 71 13.31 -1.22 -2.13
CA LEU A 71 12.98 -2.63 -2.33
C LEU A 71 14.01 -3.34 -3.19
N GLU A 72 14.53 -2.67 -4.22
CA GLU A 72 15.59 -3.22 -5.08
C GLU A 72 16.91 -3.35 -4.32
N LYS A 73 17.35 -2.27 -3.67
CA LYS A 73 18.62 -2.24 -2.92
C LYS A 73 18.68 -3.30 -1.84
N GLU A 74 17.63 -3.43 -1.05
CA GLU A 74 17.57 -4.31 0.12
C GLU A 74 16.97 -5.68 -0.22
N GLN A 75 16.60 -5.94 -1.49
CA GLN A 75 15.97 -7.19 -1.96
C GLN A 75 14.70 -7.56 -1.16
N ILE A 76 13.87 -6.54 -0.87
CA ILE A 76 12.67 -6.68 -0.04
C ILE A 76 11.47 -7.04 -0.92
N ILE A 77 10.64 -7.96 -0.41
CA ILE A 77 9.33 -8.30 -0.97
C ILE A 77 8.25 -7.81 0.00
N LEU A 78 7.34 -6.98 -0.49
CA LEU A 78 6.13 -6.59 0.23
C LEU A 78 5.00 -7.54 -0.07
N SER A 79 4.15 -7.80 0.90
CA SER A 79 2.98 -8.68 0.76
C SER A 79 1.73 -8.02 1.37
N LEU A 80 0.62 -8.14 0.66
CA LEU A 80 -0.70 -7.70 1.13
C LEU A 80 -1.71 -8.82 0.93
N ILE A 81 -2.35 -9.22 2.01
CA ILE A 81 -3.47 -10.16 1.98
C ILE A 81 -4.76 -9.33 2.08
N PHE A 82 -5.68 -9.57 1.18
CA PHE A 82 -7.01 -8.94 1.20
C PHE A 82 -8.10 -9.90 0.72
N GLU A 83 -9.32 -9.63 1.13
CA GLU A 83 -10.51 -10.32 0.66
C GLU A 83 -11.33 -9.42 -0.26
N HIS A 84 -11.83 -9.98 -1.34
CA HIS A 84 -12.76 -9.32 -2.25
C HIS A 84 -13.81 -10.32 -2.75
N ASN A 85 -15.09 -10.00 -2.57
CA ASN A 85 -16.23 -10.88 -2.93
C ASN A 85 -16.09 -12.32 -2.40
N GLY A 86 -15.66 -12.47 -1.14
CA GLY A 86 -15.51 -13.77 -0.48
C GLY A 86 -14.27 -14.56 -0.90
N VAL A 87 -13.41 -14.00 -1.75
CA VAL A 87 -12.16 -14.63 -2.19
C VAL A 87 -10.97 -13.91 -1.55
N THR A 88 -10.07 -14.65 -0.94
CA THR A 88 -8.83 -14.12 -0.36
C THR A 88 -7.72 -14.15 -1.39
N TYR A 89 -7.05 -13.03 -1.56
CA TYR A 89 -5.90 -12.85 -2.45
C TYR A 89 -4.65 -12.51 -1.65
N ASN A 90 -3.53 -13.07 -2.04
CA ASN A 90 -2.21 -12.71 -1.54
C ASN A 90 -1.38 -12.10 -2.66
N ILE A 91 -1.21 -10.80 -2.63
CA ILE A 91 -0.38 -10.08 -3.59
C ILE A 91 0.98 -9.78 -2.98
N LYS A 92 2.03 -9.99 -3.77
CA LYS A 92 3.41 -9.68 -3.37
C LYS A 92 4.03 -8.81 -4.45
N LYS A 93 4.83 -7.84 -4.07
CA LYS A 93 5.62 -7.02 -5.00
C LYS A 93 7.04 -6.82 -4.49
N SER A 94 7.96 -6.90 -5.39
CA SER A 94 9.31 -6.38 -5.29
C SER A 94 9.51 -5.35 -6.40
N HIS A 95 10.73 -4.84 -6.58
CA HIS A 95 11.06 -3.77 -7.53
C HIS A 95 10.26 -3.83 -8.87
N ASN A 96 10.47 -4.85 -9.70
CA ASN A 96 9.82 -5.00 -11.02
C ASN A 96 8.96 -6.25 -11.15
N LYS A 97 8.78 -7.00 -10.07
CA LYS A 97 8.06 -8.28 -10.06
C LYS A 97 6.85 -8.19 -9.15
N ALA A 98 5.76 -8.76 -9.60
CA ALA A 98 4.56 -8.94 -8.81
C ALA A 98 4.12 -10.40 -8.84
N TRP A 99 3.53 -10.86 -7.76
CA TRP A 99 2.95 -12.20 -7.66
C TRP A 99 1.53 -12.09 -7.13
N LEU A 100 0.68 -12.94 -7.65
CA LEU A 100 -0.66 -13.18 -7.12
C LEU A 100 -0.78 -14.65 -6.80
N ASP A 101 -0.99 -14.98 -5.52
CA ASP A 101 -1.10 -16.36 -5.06
C ASP A 101 0.00 -17.27 -5.66
N ASP A 102 1.25 -16.80 -5.64
CA ASP A 102 2.46 -17.43 -6.18
C ASP A 102 2.58 -17.45 -7.72
N VAL A 103 1.64 -16.90 -8.48
CA VAL A 103 1.77 -16.67 -9.93
C VAL A 103 2.55 -15.40 -10.20
N LEU A 104 3.68 -15.52 -10.91
CA LEU A 104 4.54 -14.38 -11.27
C LEU A 104 3.96 -13.57 -12.43
N TYR A 105 3.91 -12.25 -12.24
CA TYR A 105 3.66 -11.26 -13.28
C TYR A 105 4.96 -10.48 -13.54
N GLU A 106 5.56 -10.69 -14.69
CA GLU A 106 6.80 -10.02 -15.06
C GLU A 106 6.60 -8.56 -15.47
N LYS A 107 5.39 -8.23 -15.92
CA LYS A 107 5.02 -6.87 -16.32
C LYS A 107 3.99 -6.27 -15.37
N ASP A 108 4.27 -5.09 -14.89
CA ASP A 108 3.36 -4.32 -14.02
C ASP A 108 1.99 -4.07 -14.70
N SER A 109 2.00 -3.94 -16.05
CA SER A 109 0.76 -3.76 -16.83
C SER A 109 -0.20 -4.95 -16.72
N ASP A 110 0.32 -6.17 -16.68
CA ASP A 110 -0.52 -7.37 -16.60
C ASP A 110 -1.05 -7.57 -15.18
N TYR A 111 -0.25 -7.22 -14.20
CA TYR A 111 -0.69 -7.14 -12.80
C TYR A 111 -1.81 -6.12 -12.60
N ILE A 112 -1.70 -4.92 -13.19
CA ILE A 112 -2.74 -3.88 -13.15
C ILE A 112 -4.02 -4.35 -13.85
N LYS A 113 -3.91 -5.03 -15.00
CA LYS A 113 -5.08 -5.62 -15.68
C LYS A 113 -5.80 -6.62 -14.76
N PHE A 114 -5.07 -7.48 -14.07
CA PHE A 114 -5.67 -8.38 -13.09
C PHE A 114 -6.44 -7.61 -12.01
N LEU A 115 -5.84 -6.60 -11.37
CA LEU A 115 -6.53 -5.79 -10.37
C LEU A 115 -7.81 -5.15 -10.92
N ASN A 116 -7.79 -4.69 -12.17
CA ASN A 116 -8.97 -4.12 -12.82
C ASN A 116 -10.09 -5.16 -13.01
N THR A 117 -9.77 -6.44 -13.21
CA THR A 117 -10.80 -7.49 -13.30
C THR A 117 -11.60 -7.65 -12.01
N LEU A 118 -11.02 -7.37 -10.85
CA LEU A 118 -11.70 -7.44 -9.55
C LEU A 118 -12.84 -6.42 -9.43
N VAL A 119 -12.81 -5.36 -10.21
CA VAL A 119 -13.79 -4.28 -10.24
C VAL A 119 -14.49 -4.18 -11.59
N ARG A 120 -14.76 -5.32 -12.23
CA ARG A 120 -15.47 -5.46 -13.51
C ARG A 120 -14.86 -4.66 -14.66
N GLY A 121 -13.53 -4.58 -14.72
CA GLY A 121 -12.80 -3.86 -15.77
C GLY A 121 -12.69 -2.34 -15.58
N TYR A 122 -13.27 -1.78 -14.52
CA TYR A 122 -13.01 -0.39 -14.15
C TYR A 122 -11.58 -0.23 -13.60
N SER A 123 -11.08 1.00 -13.58
CA SER A 123 -9.78 1.26 -12.99
C SER A 123 -9.81 0.99 -11.49
N PHE A 124 -9.18 -0.09 -11.06
CA PHE A 124 -9.02 -0.45 -9.65
C PHE A 124 -8.39 0.70 -8.87
N ARG A 125 -7.37 1.35 -9.43
CA ARG A 125 -6.69 2.47 -8.80
C ARG A 125 -7.60 3.68 -8.59
N ASN A 126 -8.45 4.02 -9.56
CA ASN A 126 -9.39 5.15 -9.42
C ASN A 126 -10.43 4.90 -8.32
N ILE A 127 -10.91 3.67 -8.20
CA ILE A 127 -11.82 3.29 -7.13
C ILE A 127 -11.10 3.38 -5.78
N PHE A 128 -9.90 2.80 -5.70
CA PHE A 128 -9.13 2.74 -4.46
C PHE A 128 -8.64 4.09 -3.96
N SER A 129 -8.27 5.01 -4.84
CA SER A 129 -7.82 6.35 -4.45
C SER A 129 -8.89 7.15 -3.68
N ARG A 130 -10.16 6.77 -3.81
CA ARG A 130 -11.26 7.38 -3.04
C ARG A 130 -11.31 6.91 -1.58
N PHE A 131 -10.79 5.71 -1.30
CA PHE A 131 -10.76 5.13 0.04
C PHE A 131 -9.43 5.34 0.76
N PHE A 132 -8.32 5.37 0.02
CA PHE A 132 -6.97 5.59 0.55
C PHE A 132 -6.50 7.01 0.23
N ARG A 133 -6.60 7.88 1.20
CA ARG A 133 -6.19 9.29 1.09
C ARG A 133 -4.76 9.43 1.59
N THR A 134 -3.82 9.15 0.73
CA THR A 134 -2.39 9.19 1.06
C THR A 134 -1.70 10.48 0.63
N ASP A 135 -2.36 11.32 -0.18
CA ASP A 135 -1.81 12.58 -0.66
C ASP A 135 -2.77 13.77 -0.44
N LYS A 136 -2.20 14.98 -0.51
CA LYS A 136 -2.95 16.23 -0.33
C LYS A 136 -4.01 16.47 -1.40
N SER A 137 -3.81 15.94 -2.62
CA SER A 137 -4.77 16.12 -3.71
C SER A 137 -6.07 15.38 -3.44
N SER A 138 -5.99 14.15 -2.94
CA SER A 138 -7.16 13.36 -2.55
C SER A 138 -7.97 14.02 -1.42
N TYR A 139 -7.28 14.70 -0.50
CA TYR A 139 -7.91 15.43 0.60
C TYR A 139 -8.63 16.70 0.11
N ASN A 140 -8.01 17.45 -0.79
CA ASN A 140 -8.57 18.68 -1.33
C ASN A 140 -9.80 18.42 -2.21
N GLU A 141 -9.82 17.34 -2.99
CA GLU A 141 -11.00 16.94 -3.77
C GLU A 141 -12.17 16.57 -2.88
N ALA A 142 -11.93 15.89 -1.76
CA ALA A 142 -12.97 15.52 -0.83
C ALA A 142 -13.59 16.75 -0.13
N ILE A 143 -12.81 17.78 0.20
CA ILE A 143 -13.31 19.04 0.78
C ILE A 143 -14.16 19.78 -0.25
N LYS A 144 -13.75 19.81 -1.52
CA LYS A 144 -14.53 20.45 -2.60
C LYS A 144 -15.89 19.78 -2.84
N GLN A 145 -16.02 18.49 -2.57
CA GLN A 145 -17.29 17.77 -2.73
C GLN A 145 -18.26 17.97 -1.56
N VAL A 146 -17.77 18.39 -0.40
CA VAL A 146 -18.57 18.61 0.81
C VAL A 146 -18.94 20.10 0.98
N SER A 147 -18.22 20.99 0.32
CA SER A 147 -18.53 22.43 0.27
C SER A 147 -19.37 22.80 -0.95
#